data_2671a58d5c1606f6e6fdb2cc749d9cff
#
_entry.id   2671a58d5c1606f6e6fdb2cc749d9cff
#
_cell.length_a   1.000
_cell.length_b   1.000
_cell.length_c   1.000
_cell.angle_alpha   90.00
_cell.angle_beta   90.00
_cell.angle_gamma   90.00
#
_symmetry.space_group_name_H-M   'P 1'
#
loop_
_entity.id
_entity.type
_entity.pdbx_description
1 polymer ?
#
loop_
_entity_poly.entity_id
_entity_poly.type
_entity_poly.pdbx_seq_one_letter_code
_entity_poly.pdbx_strand_id
1 'polypeptide(L)'
;MSNTHLFDALSTPLLLVASDDRVSWVNSAAGSWLGLGIRRIVGHPVSLLAGADANLVALCARARTKPEGVRAQRVQIEPGEGEARYAHILASVYQGEVLLELHPVDEFSGPDPALLLPSALTAALKGLAHEVKNPLAGLKGAAQLLKRRVTDPDAERYLEVILAETDRLFGLVQRLLDPAPSSPHTQISIHNPIERVRLLAEAEAGWSVRLLRDYDPSLPEIHADADRLTQAILNLVRNALQADATEVRLRTRAETNVVIGDVAHRLAIRVEVIDNGRGVPEELAERIFLPLVTGRAEGTGLGLALAQQVAREHGGSLSFRSRRGHTVFTLLLPLSRDAGFGIGDSEGDASA
;
A
#
# COMPACT_ATOMS: atom_id res chain seq x y z
N MET A 1 -38.50 -21.53 7.21
CA MET A 1 -38.55 -20.11 7.67
C MET A 1 -37.12 -19.64 7.68
N SER A 2 -36.79 -18.70 6.82
CA SER A 2 -35.46 -18.36 6.41
C SER A 2 -34.64 -17.74 7.53
N ASN A 3 -33.38 -18.17 7.68
CA ASN A 3 -32.36 -17.61 8.60
C ASN A 3 -32.02 -16.12 8.34
N THR A 4 -32.70 -15.47 7.38
CA THR A 4 -32.55 -14.06 7.00
C THR A 4 -32.88 -13.08 8.15
N HIS A 5 -33.73 -13.44 9.07
CA HIS A 5 -34.01 -12.59 10.25
C HIS A 5 -32.84 -12.43 11.19
N LEU A 6 -31.94 -13.40 11.23
CA LEU A 6 -30.71 -13.29 12.03
C LEU A 6 -29.73 -12.28 11.45
N PHE A 7 -29.63 -12.22 10.12
CA PHE A 7 -28.75 -11.28 9.42
C PHE A 7 -29.27 -9.83 9.46
N ASP A 8 -30.59 -9.63 9.62
CA ASP A 8 -31.16 -8.30 9.78
C ASP A 8 -30.82 -7.64 11.13
N ALA A 9 -30.49 -8.44 12.13
CA ALA A 9 -30.05 -7.96 13.44
C ALA A 9 -28.58 -7.53 13.49
N LEU A 10 -27.81 -7.85 12.44
CA LEU A 10 -26.38 -7.50 12.38
C LEU A 10 -26.20 -6.03 11.96
N SER A 11 -25.27 -5.35 12.63
CA SER A 11 -24.88 -3.98 12.27
C SER A 11 -23.95 -3.91 11.06
N THR A 12 -23.39 -5.06 10.62
CA THR A 12 -22.58 -5.15 9.41
C THR A 12 -23.48 -5.09 8.19
N PRO A 13 -23.26 -4.21 7.22
CA PRO A 13 -23.95 -4.18 5.94
C PRO A 13 -23.75 -5.48 5.15
N LEU A 14 -24.83 -6.17 4.78
CA LEU A 14 -24.83 -7.45 4.10
C LEU A 14 -25.72 -7.41 2.86
N LEU A 15 -25.24 -8.01 1.75
CA LEU A 15 -26.01 -8.23 0.54
C LEU A 15 -25.86 -9.69 0.08
N LEU A 16 -26.95 -10.28 -0.44
CA LEU A 16 -26.89 -11.53 -1.20
C LEU A 16 -27.05 -11.23 -2.68
N VAL A 17 -26.20 -11.87 -3.50
CA VAL A 17 -26.18 -11.71 -4.94
C VAL A 17 -26.43 -13.07 -5.57
N ALA A 18 -27.54 -13.16 -6.32
CA ALA A 18 -27.95 -14.37 -7.03
C ALA A 18 -26.99 -14.72 -8.19
N SER A 19 -27.20 -15.89 -8.78
CA SER A 19 -26.36 -16.39 -9.87
C SER A 19 -26.39 -15.53 -11.14
N ASP A 20 -27.42 -14.70 -11.31
CA ASP A 20 -27.59 -13.74 -12.40
C ASP A 20 -27.00 -12.34 -12.12
N ASP A 21 -26.18 -12.23 -11.07
CA ASP A 21 -25.54 -11.01 -10.59
C ASP A 21 -26.51 -9.91 -10.13
N ARG A 22 -27.76 -10.29 -9.78
CA ARG A 22 -28.73 -9.38 -9.14
C ARG A 22 -28.70 -9.54 -7.64
N VAL A 23 -28.95 -8.44 -6.94
CA VAL A 23 -29.09 -8.46 -5.48
C VAL A 23 -30.41 -9.13 -5.13
N SER A 24 -30.35 -10.29 -4.50
CA SER A 24 -31.54 -11.05 -4.05
C SER A 24 -32.06 -10.59 -2.69
N TRP A 25 -31.17 -10.13 -1.82
CA TRP A 25 -31.50 -9.68 -0.49
C TRP A 25 -30.46 -8.70 0.07
N VAL A 26 -30.89 -7.87 1.02
CA VAL A 26 -30.06 -6.88 1.69
C VAL A 26 -30.59 -6.66 3.10
N ASN A 27 -29.69 -6.53 4.10
CA ASN A 27 -30.10 -6.23 5.46
C ASN A 27 -30.33 -4.72 5.68
N SER A 28 -30.95 -4.39 6.82
CA SER A 28 -31.25 -3.00 7.20
C SER A 28 -29.99 -2.14 7.32
N ALA A 29 -28.88 -2.73 7.81
CA ALA A 29 -27.61 -2.03 7.94
C ALA A 29 -27.04 -1.60 6.58
N ALA A 30 -27.13 -2.48 5.55
CA ALA A 30 -26.71 -2.13 4.20
C ALA A 30 -27.58 -1.05 3.56
N GLY A 31 -28.91 -1.12 3.73
CA GLY A 31 -29.82 -0.07 3.27
C GLY A 31 -29.49 1.29 3.88
N SER A 32 -29.26 1.33 5.19
CA SER A 32 -28.87 2.55 5.91
C SER A 32 -27.50 3.06 5.48
N TRP A 33 -26.52 2.16 5.35
CA TRP A 33 -25.17 2.55 4.94
C TRP A 33 -25.11 3.01 3.49
N LEU A 34 -25.83 2.37 2.58
CA LEU A 34 -25.91 2.79 1.17
C LEU A 34 -26.77 4.06 1.00
N GLY A 35 -27.57 4.42 1.98
CA GLY A 35 -28.51 5.55 1.85
C GLY A 35 -29.64 5.28 0.86
N LEU A 36 -29.89 4.00 0.54
CA LEU A 36 -30.89 3.57 -0.42
C LEU A 36 -31.97 2.73 0.28
N GLY A 37 -33.21 2.95 -0.10
CA GLY A 37 -34.30 2.06 0.33
C GLY A 37 -34.12 0.64 -0.24
N ILE A 38 -34.39 -0.39 0.57
CA ILE A 38 -34.23 -1.81 0.20
C ILE A 38 -34.83 -2.14 -1.18
N ARG A 39 -36.00 -1.57 -1.50
CA ARG A 39 -36.69 -1.77 -2.80
C ARG A 39 -35.93 -1.23 -4.01
N ARG A 40 -34.99 -0.31 -3.80
CA ARG A 40 -34.12 0.23 -4.86
C ARG A 40 -32.86 -0.61 -5.09
N ILE A 41 -32.55 -1.52 -4.17
CA ILE A 41 -31.36 -2.37 -4.22
C ILE A 41 -31.74 -3.77 -4.70
N VAL A 42 -32.75 -4.37 -4.09
CA VAL A 42 -33.19 -5.74 -4.39
C VAL A 42 -33.75 -5.83 -5.82
N GLY A 43 -33.34 -6.86 -6.54
CA GLY A 43 -33.71 -7.12 -7.94
C GLY A 43 -32.86 -6.37 -8.97
N HIS A 44 -31.99 -5.44 -8.54
CA HIS A 44 -31.10 -4.72 -9.45
C HIS A 44 -29.72 -5.40 -9.58
N PRO A 45 -29.04 -5.23 -10.73
CA PRO A 45 -27.70 -5.76 -10.89
C PRO A 45 -26.73 -5.18 -9.87
N VAL A 46 -25.86 -6.01 -9.30
CA VAL A 46 -24.84 -5.56 -8.32
C VAL A 46 -23.88 -4.54 -8.92
N SER A 47 -23.70 -4.52 -10.25
CA SER A 47 -22.91 -3.51 -10.95
C SER A 47 -23.42 -2.07 -10.78
N LEU A 48 -24.71 -1.87 -10.46
CA LEU A 48 -25.25 -0.53 -10.18
C LEU A 48 -24.75 0.07 -8.87
N LEU A 49 -24.17 -0.74 -8.00
CA LEU A 49 -23.54 -0.30 -6.75
C LEU A 49 -22.01 -0.08 -6.93
N ALA A 50 -21.46 -0.44 -8.10
CA ALA A 50 -20.02 -0.34 -8.34
C ALA A 50 -19.64 1.09 -8.75
N GLY A 51 -18.65 1.68 -8.11
CA GLY A 51 -18.00 2.90 -8.58
C GLY A 51 -17.14 2.64 -9.83
N ALA A 52 -16.54 3.71 -10.37
CA ALA A 52 -15.83 3.69 -11.65
C ALA A 52 -14.73 2.61 -11.77
N ASP A 53 -14.06 2.30 -10.65
CA ASP A 53 -12.95 1.35 -10.60
C ASP A 53 -13.32 0.00 -9.96
N ALA A 54 -14.58 -0.20 -9.58
CA ALA A 54 -15.02 -1.37 -8.86
C ALA A 54 -15.71 -2.38 -9.80
N ASN A 55 -15.17 -3.60 -9.89
CA ASN A 55 -15.82 -4.68 -10.62
C ASN A 55 -16.43 -5.71 -9.66
N LEU A 56 -17.61 -5.37 -9.08
CA LEU A 56 -18.34 -6.24 -8.16
C LEU A 56 -18.80 -7.55 -8.83
N VAL A 57 -19.09 -7.53 -10.12
CA VAL A 57 -19.46 -8.74 -10.88
C VAL A 57 -18.28 -9.71 -10.92
N ALA A 58 -17.08 -9.21 -11.23
CA ALA A 58 -15.87 -10.05 -11.21
C ALA A 58 -15.56 -10.57 -9.82
N LEU A 59 -15.79 -9.78 -8.76
CA LEU A 59 -15.63 -10.21 -7.38
C LEU A 59 -16.58 -11.37 -7.05
N CYS A 60 -17.87 -11.25 -7.42
CA CYS A 60 -18.87 -12.31 -7.26
C CYS A 60 -18.49 -13.57 -8.05
N ALA A 61 -18.07 -13.44 -9.30
CA ALA A 61 -17.64 -14.56 -10.12
C ALA A 61 -16.45 -15.31 -9.49
N ARG A 62 -15.46 -14.58 -8.95
CA ARG A 62 -14.32 -15.16 -8.22
C ARG A 62 -14.75 -15.86 -6.94
N ALA A 63 -15.68 -15.27 -6.18
CA ALA A 63 -16.19 -15.88 -4.95
C ALA A 63 -16.88 -17.22 -5.21
N ARG A 64 -17.62 -17.34 -6.31
CA ARG A 64 -18.28 -18.60 -6.72
C ARG A 64 -17.31 -19.74 -7.02
N THR A 65 -16.07 -19.41 -7.40
CA THR A 65 -15.02 -20.41 -7.69
C THR A 65 -14.14 -20.73 -6.50
N LYS A 66 -14.26 -19.98 -5.39
CA LYS A 66 -13.40 -20.14 -4.19
C LYS A 66 -14.25 -20.35 -2.94
N PRO A 67 -14.32 -21.59 -2.40
CA PRO A 67 -15.11 -21.88 -1.18
C PRO A 67 -14.70 -21.08 0.06
N GLU A 68 -13.44 -20.64 0.10
CA GLU A 68 -12.84 -19.88 1.21
C GLU A 68 -13.27 -18.40 1.21
N GLY A 69 -14.01 -17.97 0.19
CA GLY A 69 -14.36 -16.57 -0.03
C GLY A 69 -13.22 -15.73 -0.65
N VAL A 70 -13.54 -14.54 -1.04
CA VAL A 70 -12.59 -13.56 -1.63
C VAL A 70 -12.74 -12.24 -0.90
N ARG A 71 -11.63 -11.63 -0.50
CA ARG A 71 -11.63 -10.32 0.14
C ARG A 71 -11.12 -9.28 -0.85
N ALA A 72 -11.90 -8.22 -1.05
CA ALA A 72 -11.49 -7.05 -1.79
C ALA A 72 -11.34 -5.88 -0.82
N GLN A 73 -10.23 -5.17 -0.92
CA GLN A 73 -9.97 -4.04 -0.04
C GLN A 73 -10.38 -2.74 -0.72
N ARG A 74 -11.03 -1.87 0.06
CA ARG A 74 -11.33 -0.50 -0.32
C ARG A 74 -12.03 -0.38 -1.68
N VAL A 75 -13.07 -1.15 -1.84
CA VAL A 75 -13.92 -1.11 -3.04
C VAL A 75 -14.77 0.16 -2.97
N GLN A 76 -14.76 0.93 -4.05
CA GLN A 76 -15.63 2.10 -4.19
C GLN A 76 -17.05 1.65 -4.50
N ILE A 77 -17.98 2.11 -3.69
CA ILE A 77 -19.42 1.87 -3.85
C ILE A 77 -20.08 3.21 -4.12
N GLU A 78 -20.74 3.31 -5.26
CA GLU A 78 -21.50 4.50 -5.68
C GLU A 78 -23.00 4.17 -5.75
N PRO A 79 -23.76 4.40 -4.70
CA PRO A 79 -25.19 4.12 -4.70
C PRO A 79 -25.97 5.21 -5.47
N GLY A 80 -25.89 5.23 -6.80
CA GLY A 80 -26.59 6.20 -7.63
C GLY A 80 -26.03 7.63 -7.55
N GLU A 81 -26.87 8.65 -7.35
CA GLU A 81 -26.46 10.06 -7.26
C GLU A 81 -25.87 10.47 -5.90
N GLY A 82 -25.53 9.50 -5.06
CA GLY A 82 -24.96 9.74 -3.72
C GLY A 82 -23.44 9.91 -3.74
N GLU A 83 -22.86 10.32 -2.60
CA GLU A 83 -21.43 10.35 -2.40
C GLU A 83 -20.81 8.95 -2.49
N ALA A 84 -19.66 8.85 -3.14
CA ALA A 84 -18.89 7.61 -3.20
C ALA A 84 -18.50 7.15 -1.78
N ARG A 85 -18.72 5.88 -1.49
CA ARG A 85 -18.40 5.25 -0.20
C ARG A 85 -17.41 4.13 -0.42
N TYR A 86 -16.61 3.85 0.59
CA TYR A 86 -15.58 2.82 0.49
C TYR A 86 -15.82 1.74 1.53
N ALA A 87 -15.64 0.48 1.13
CA ALA A 87 -15.73 -0.65 2.02
C ALA A 87 -14.66 -1.71 1.70
N HIS A 88 -14.20 -2.43 2.71
CA HIS A 88 -13.60 -3.73 2.50
C HIS A 88 -14.74 -4.73 2.31
N ILE A 89 -14.67 -5.53 1.27
CA ILE A 89 -15.71 -6.51 0.95
C ILE A 89 -15.16 -7.91 1.16
N LEU A 90 -15.84 -8.71 1.96
CA LEU A 90 -15.67 -10.15 2.00
C LEU A 90 -16.82 -10.77 1.19
N ALA A 91 -16.46 -11.48 0.12
CA ALA A 91 -17.41 -12.19 -0.74
C ALA A 91 -17.27 -13.69 -0.50
N SER A 92 -18.31 -14.36 -0.03
CA SER A 92 -18.35 -15.79 0.27
C SER A 92 -19.60 -16.45 -0.34
N VAL A 93 -19.58 -17.76 -0.54
CA VAL A 93 -20.75 -18.49 -1.05
C VAL A 93 -21.62 -18.91 0.12
N TYR A 94 -22.91 -18.54 0.06
CA TYR A 94 -23.92 -18.92 1.02
C TYR A 94 -25.17 -19.43 0.28
N GLN A 95 -25.53 -20.69 0.48
CA GLN A 95 -26.70 -21.34 -0.13
C GLN A 95 -26.78 -21.23 -1.67
N GLY A 96 -25.64 -21.18 -2.35
CA GLY A 96 -25.58 -21.05 -3.82
C GLY A 96 -25.60 -19.61 -4.34
N GLU A 97 -25.78 -18.62 -3.47
CA GLU A 97 -25.63 -17.19 -3.74
C GLU A 97 -24.32 -16.65 -3.20
N VAL A 98 -23.92 -15.44 -3.58
CA VAL A 98 -22.74 -14.76 -3.03
C VAL A 98 -23.17 -13.80 -1.94
N LEU A 99 -22.71 -14.04 -0.72
CA LEU A 99 -22.83 -13.11 0.40
C LEU A 99 -21.69 -12.09 0.32
N LEU A 100 -22.02 -10.82 0.21
CA LEU A 100 -21.12 -9.70 0.33
C LEU A 100 -21.26 -9.07 1.72
N GLU A 101 -20.21 -9.16 2.51
CA GLU A 101 -20.08 -8.45 3.78
C GLU A 101 -19.33 -7.16 3.52
N LEU A 102 -19.99 -6.03 3.70
CA LEU A 102 -19.37 -4.72 3.53
C LEU A 102 -18.89 -4.23 4.88
N HIS A 103 -17.60 -3.99 4.98
CA HIS A 103 -17.01 -3.36 6.16
C HIS A 103 -16.68 -1.90 5.81
N PRO A 104 -17.56 -0.95 6.17
CA PRO A 104 -17.39 0.46 5.87
C PRO A 104 -16.03 0.98 6.30
N VAL A 105 -15.42 1.80 5.46
CA VAL A 105 -14.16 2.48 5.72
C VAL A 105 -14.48 3.95 5.96
N ASP A 106 -15.10 4.24 7.09
CA ASP A 106 -15.66 5.57 7.40
C ASP A 106 -14.61 6.63 7.75
N GLU A 107 -13.35 6.20 7.94
CA GLU A 107 -12.33 7.13 8.40
C GLU A 107 -11.73 7.99 7.28
N PHE A 108 -11.92 7.61 5.99
CA PHE A 108 -11.22 8.27 4.89
C PHE A 108 -12.03 8.18 3.59
N SER A 109 -12.50 9.31 3.11
CA SER A 109 -13.12 9.45 1.78
C SER A 109 -12.05 9.62 0.70
N GLY A 110 -12.26 9.05 -0.49
CA GLY A 110 -11.42 9.24 -1.68
C GLY A 110 -10.74 7.98 -2.21
N PRO A 111 -10.35 7.96 -3.51
CA PRO A 111 -9.62 6.85 -4.12
C PRO A 111 -8.25 6.63 -3.47
N ASP A 112 -7.68 5.43 -3.59
CA ASP A 112 -6.32 5.18 -3.13
C ASP A 112 -5.31 5.83 -4.08
N PRO A 113 -4.59 6.88 -3.66
CA PRO A 113 -3.62 7.55 -4.52
C PRO A 113 -2.50 6.64 -5.01
N ALA A 114 -2.27 5.50 -4.35
CA ALA A 114 -1.25 4.54 -4.74
C ALA A 114 -1.56 3.85 -6.08
N LEU A 115 -2.84 3.79 -6.48
CA LEU A 115 -3.26 3.17 -7.74
C LEU A 115 -3.06 4.10 -8.95
N LEU A 116 -2.86 5.40 -8.73
CA LEU A 116 -2.84 6.41 -9.79
C LEU A 116 -1.48 6.60 -10.49
N LEU A 117 -0.41 5.87 -10.08
CA LEU A 117 0.92 6.05 -10.66
C LEU A 117 1.18 5.11 -11.84
N PRO A 118 1.23 5.64 -13.09
CA PRO A 118 1.67 4.85 -14.24
C PRO A 118 3.15 4.41 -14.08
N SER A 119 3.46 3.16 -14.37
CA SER A 119 4.84 2.64 -14.47
C SER A 119 5.72 3.44 -15.44
N ALA A 120 5.11 4.05 -16.45
CA ALA A 120 5.75 4.95 -17.42
C ALA A 120 6.38 6.20 -16.77
N LEU A 121 5.77 6.77 -15.72
CA LEU A 121 6.33 7.94 -15.04
C LEU A 121 7.59 7.58 -14.25
N THR A 122 7.63 6.42 -13.62
CA THR A 122 8.82 5.92 -12.91
C THR A 122 9.97 5.67 -13.89
N ALA A 123 9.68 5.12 -15.09
CA ALA A 123 10.69 4.91 -16.14
C ALA A 123 11.22 6.25 -16.69
N ALA A 124 10.35 7.22 -16.94
CA ALA A 124 10.74 8.55 -17.40
C ALA A 124 11.62 9.28 -16.37
N LEU A 125 11.30 9.18 -15.08
CA LEU A 125 12.09 9.78 -14.01
C LEU A 125 13.46 9.11 -13.87
N LYS A 126 13.59 7.79 -14.09
CA LYS A 126 14.87 7.12 -14.17
C LYS A 126 15.72 7.65 -15.34
N GLY A 127 15.12 7.86 -16.52
CA GLY A 127 15.80 8.46 -17.67
C GLY A 127 16.33 9.86 -17.36
N LEU A 128 15.47 10.74 -16.85
CA LEU A 128 15.84 12.09 -16.45
C LEU A 128 16.95 12.13 -15.38
N ALA A 129 16.89 11.21 -14.43
CA ALA A 129 17.90 11.15 -13.38
C ALA A 129 19.28 10.75 -13.92
N HIS A 130 19.35 9.86 -14.93
CA HIS A 130 20.61 9.58 -15.64
C HIS A 130 21.15 10.81 -16.37
N GLU A 131 20.28 11.57 -17.03
CA GLU A 131 20.67 12.79 -17.73
C GLU A 131 21.12 13.92 -16.79
N VAL A 132 20.56 14.01 -15.58
CA VAL A 132 20.96 14.98 -14.55
C VAL A 132 22.29 14.59 -13.87
N LYS A 133 22.56 13.29 -13.72
CA LYS A 133 23.81 12.79 -13.12
C LYS A 133 25.05 13.24 -13.91
N ASN A 134 24.97 13.28 -15.24
CA ASN A 134 26.10 13.64 -16.10
C ASN A 134 26.58 15.10 -15.91
N PRO A 135 25.72 16.14 -15.98
CA PRO A 135 26.15 17.52 -15.73
C PRO A 135 26.60 17.74 -14.29
N LEU A 136 25.99 17.09 -13.30
CA LEU A 136 26.45 17.18 -11.90
C LEU A 136 27.88 16.62 -11.72
N ALA A 137 28.21 15.50 -12.37
CA ALA A 137 29.55 14.94 -12.35
C ALA A 137 30.57 15.91 -13.00
N GLY A 138 30.17 16.59 -14.08
CA GLY A 138 30.98 17.64 -14.72
C GLY A 138 31.23 18.84 -13.80
N LEU A 139 30.16 19.33 -13.13
CA LEU A 139 30.26 20.44 -12.17
C LEU A 139 31.15 20.09 -10.98
N LYS A 140 31.00 18.89 -10.40
CA LYS A 140 31.86 18.40 -9.32
C LYS A 140 33.34 18.33 -9.75
N GLY A 141 33.59 17.77 -10.93
CA GLY A 141 34.96 17.68 -11.47
C GLY A 141 35.59 19.06 -11.68
N ALA A 142 34.85 20.02 -12.25
CA ALA A 142 35.33 21.38 -12.45
C ALA A 142 35.62 22.09 -11.12
N ALA A 143 34.71 21.99 -10.12
CA ALA A 143 34.91 22.57 -8.80
C ALA A 143 36.10 21.96 -8.07
N GLN A 144 36.34 20.64 -8.19
CA GLN A 144 37.53 19.97 -7.64
C GLN A 144 38.84 20.44 -8.28
N LEU A 145 38.84 20.66 -9.60
CA LEU A 145 40.02 21.18 -10.31
C LEU A 145 40.32 22.63 -9.92
N LEU A 146 39.26 23.46 -9.78
CA LEU A 146 39.40 24.83 -9.29
C LEU A 146 39.92 24.88 -7.86
N LYS A 147 39.44 24.04 -6.97
CA LYS A 147 39.91 23.96 -5.57
C LYS A 147 41.41 23.71 -5.45
N ARG A 148 42.00 22.97 -6.42
CA ARG A 148 43.47 22.72 -6.47
C ARG A 148 44.29 23.92 -6.91
N ARG A 149 43.66 24.94 -7.52
CA ARG A 149 44.36 26.09 -8.11
C ARG A 149 44.08 27.41 -7.38
N VAL A 150 43.07 27.43 -6.56
CA VAL A 150 42.65 28.60 -5.77
C VAL A 150 43.46 28.64 -4.49
N THR A 151 44.05 29.82 -4.22
CA THR A 151 44.80 30.12 -2.99
C THR A 151 44.13 31.17 -2.12
N ASP A 152 43.00 31.75 -2.61
CA ASP A 152 42.19 32.71 -1.89
C ASP A 152 41.26 31.96 -0.93
N PRO A 153 41.32 32.27 0.41
CA PRO A 153 40.50 31.58 1.41
C PRO A 153 39.00 31.74 1.22
N ASP A 154 38.55 32.93 0.73
CA ASP A 154 37.13 33.16 0.48
C ASP A 154 36.62 32.35 -0.73
N ALA A 155 37.40 32.29 -1.80
CA ALA A 155 37.08 31.46 -2.96
C ALA A 155 37.11 29.96 -2.63
N GLU A 156 38.04 29.52 -1.76
CA GLU A 156 38.06 28.13 -1.29
C GLU A 156 36.76 27.77 -0.51
N ARG A 157 36.31 28.64 0.35
CA ARG A 157 35.05 28.47 1.08
C ARG A 157 33.81 28.35 0.16
N TYR A 158 33.76 29.17 -0.90
CA TYR A 158 32.66 29.07 -1.89
C TYR A 158 32.71 27.76 -2.66
N LEU A 159 33.91 27.26 -3.01
CA LEU A 159 34.10 25.97 -3.68
C LEU A 159 33.68 24.80 -2.78
N GLU A 160 33.92 24.89 -1.47
CA GLU A 160 33.43 23.88 -0.53
C GLU A 160 31.89 23.82 -0.48
N VAL A 161 31.22 24.97 -0.47
CA VAL A 161 29.75 25.04 -0.54
C VAL A 161 29.25 24.42 -1.85
N ILE A 162 29.87 24.74 -3.00
CA ILE A 162 29.48 24.21 -4.31
C ILE A 162 29.66 22.68 -4.33
N LEU A 163 30.79 22.16 -3.80
CA LEU A 163 31.05 20.72 -3.74
C LEU A 163 30.03 20.02 -2.83
N ALA A 164 29.74 20.58 -1.65
CA ALA A 164 28.78 20.02 -0.71
C ALA A 164 27.38 19.96 -1.32
N GLU A 165 26.93 21.03 -1.99
CA GLU A 165 25.62 21.07 -2.62
C GLU A 165 25.54 20.15 -3.85
N THR A 166 26.63 20.04 -4.63
CA THR A 166 26.71 19.10 -5.74
C THR A 166 26.64 17.66 -5.24
N ASP A 167 27.31 17.32 -4.14
CA ASP A 167 27.25 16.01 -3.52
C ASP A 167 25.87 15.70 -2.96
N ARG A 168 25.19 16.69 -2.38
CA ARG A 168 23.81 16.59 -1.94
C ARG A 168 22.87 16.28 -3.11
N LEU A 169 22.97 17.04 -4.21
CA LEU A 169 22.18 16.82 -5.43
C LEU A 169 22.48 15.44 -6.06
N PHE A 170 23.75 15.06 -6.11
CA PHE A 170 24.14 13.74 -6.60
C PHE A 170 23.51 12.61 -5.77
N GLY A 171 23.52 12.74 -4.44
CA GLY A 171 22.87 11.82 -3.53
C GLY A 171 21.35 11.74 -3.69
N LEU A 172 20.70 12.86 -4.05
CA LEU A 172 19.27 12.89 -4.37
C LEU A 172 18.97 12.14 -5.67
N VAL A 173 19.75 12.43 -6.73
CA VAL A 173 19.62 11.77 -8.04
C VAL A 173 19.95 10.28 -7.94
N GLN A 174 20.97 9.93 -7.15
CA GLN A 174 21.35 8.53 -6.93
C GLN A 174 20.20 7.74 -6.26
N ARG A 175 19.52 8.32 -5.29
CA ARG A 175 18.34 7.70 -4.64
C ARG A 175 17.16 7.52 -5.60
N LEU A 176 17.06 8.33 -6.65
CA LEU A 176 16.06 8.15 -7.74
C LEU A 176 16.45 7.00 -8.69
N LEU A 177 17.75 6.83 -8.98
CA LEU A 177 18.26 5.87 -9.96
C LEU A 177 18.45 4.47 -9.37
N ASP A 178 19.08 4.42 -8.23
CA ASP A 178 19.45 3.20 -7.53
C ASP A 178 18.85 3.23 -6.14
N PRO A 179 17.69 2.69 -5.97
CA PRO A 179 17.36 2.12 -4.69
C PRO A 179 18.46 1.09 -4.39
N ALA A 180 18.94 1.03 -3.15
CA ALA A 180 20.03 0.16 -2.70
C ALA A 180 20.13 -1.16 -3.49
N PRO A 181 21.34 -1.66 -3.83
CA PRO A 181 21.46 -2.85 -4.64
C PRO A 181 20.53 -3.93 -4.07
N SER A 182 19.70 -4.51 -4.93
CA SER A 182 18.78 -5.55 -4.52
C SER A 182 19.59 -6.73 -4.01
N SER A 183 19.43 -7.05 -2.73
CA SER A 183 19.92 -8.30 -2.17
C SER A 183 19.09 -9.47 -2.72
N PRO A 184 19.66 -10.66 -2.85
CA PRO A 184 18.87 -11.80 -3.30
C PRO A 184 17.67 -11.99 -2.34
N HIS A 185 16.50 -12.25 -2.92
CA HIS A 185 15.33 -12.61 -2.12
C HIS A 185 15.64 -13.92 -1.35
N THR A 186 15.43 -13.90 -0.07
CA THR A 186 15.61 -15.03 0.84
C THR A 186 14.38 -15.21 1.71
N GLN A 187 14.22 -16.38 2.32
CA GLN A 187 13.19 -16.61 3.33
C GLN A 187 13.54 -15.81 4.58
N ILE A 188 12.67 -14.89 4.95
CA ILE A 188 12.85 -14.02 6.11
C ILE A 188 11.56 -13.90 6.92
N SER A 189 11.70 -13.72 8.22
CA SER A 189 10.61 -13.21 9.03
C SER A 189 10.45 -11.70 8.77
N ILE A 190 9.23 -11.24 8.51
CA ILE A 190 8.93 -9.81 8.31
C ILE A 190 9.29 -8.97 9.54
N HIS A 191 9.35 -9.57 10.71
CA HIS A 191 9.73 -8.87 11.94
C HIS A 191 11.20 -8.46 11.95
N ASN A 192 12.09 -9.15 11.22
CA ASN A 192 13.52 -8.80 11.17
C ASN A 192 13.75 -7.39 10.61
N PRO A 193 13.28 -7.04 9.39
CA PRO A 193 13.41 -5.67 8.88
C PRO A 193 12.67 -4.65 9.74
N ILE A 194 11.52 -4.99 10.32
CA ILE A 194 10.75 -4.07 11.18
C ILE A 194 11.52 -3.75 12.47
N GLU A 195 12.12 -4.74 13.14
CA GLU A 195 12.92 -4.52 14.34
C GLU A 195 14.20 -3.72 14.05
N ARG A 196 14.82 -3.96 12.91
CA ARG A 196 15.95 -3.15 12.46
C ARG A 196 15.57 -1.68 12.27
N VAL A 197 14.41 -1.42 11.67
CA VAL A 197 13.86 -0.06 11.52
C VAL A 197 13.58 0.56 12.88
N ARG A 198 12.97 -0.18 13.80
CA ARG A 198 12.65 0.32 15.13
C ARG A 198 13.91 0.78 15.86
N LEU A 199 14.98 -0.01 15.83
CA LEU A 199 16.27 0.35 16.46
C LEU A 199 16.88 1.61 15.82
N LEU A 200 16.83 1.73 14.50
CA LEU A 200 17.33 2.91 13.78
C LEU A 200 16.50 4.15 14.13
N ALA A 201 15.18 4.03 14.15
CA ALA A 201 14.27 5.12 14.45
C ALA A 201 14.38 5.58 15.92
N GLU A 202 14.55 4.66 16.86
CA GLU A 202 14.82 5.01 18.28
C GLU A 202 16.13 5.80 18.44
N ALA A 203 17.16 5.42 17.69
CA ALA A 203 18.43 6.15 17.70
C ALA A 203 18.29 7.56 17.08
N GLU A 204 17.47 7.73 16.04
CA GLU A 204 17.21 9.02 15.39
C GLU A 204 16.29 9.93 16.23
N ALA A 205 15.21 9.38 16.79
CA ALA A 205 14.18 10.15 17.47
C ALA A 205 14.53 10.47 18.95
N GLY A 206 15.46 9.72 19.53
CA GLY A 206 15.76 9.84 20.97
C GLY A 206 14.54 9.51 21.84
N TRP A 207 14.36 10.24 22.93
CA TRP A 207 13.27 10.02 23.90
C TRP A 207 11.96 10.76 23.54
N SER A 208 11.92 11.45 22.40
CA SER A 208 10.79 12.32 22.04
C SER A 208 9.60 11.55 21.43
N VAL A 209 9.81 10.34 20.93
CA VAL A 209 8.77 9.54 20.25
C VAL A 209 8.73 8.14 20.85
N ARG A 210 7.52 7.63 21.10
CA ARG A 210 7.29 6.26 21.55
C ARG A 210 7.07 5.35 20.33
N LEU A 211 7.93 4.34 20.18
CA LEU A 211 7.78 3.30 19.17
C LEU A 211 7.11 2.06 19.78
N LEU A 212 5.87 1.78 19.39
CA LEU A 212 5.07 0.67 19.90
C LEU A 212 5.09 -0.52 18.95
N ARG A 213 5.18 -1.72 19.51
CA ARG A 213 5.07 -2.99 18.78
C ARG A 213 3.67 -3.56 18.93
N ASP A 214 3.08 -3.97 17.83
CA ASP A 214 1.79 -4.66 17.78
C ASP A 214 1.88 -5.77 16.72
N TYR A 215 2.71 -6.78 17.02
CA TYR A 215 3.07 -7.83 16.07
C TYR A 215 2.22 -9.08 16.25
N ASP A 216 1.90 -9.71 15.13
CA ASP A 216 1.35 -11.06 15.09
C ASP A 216 2.51 -12.05 14.98
N PRO A 217 2.81 -12.82 16.05
CA PRO A 217 3.93 -13.75 16.05
C PRO A 217 3.70 -15.00 15.20
N SER A 218 2.48 -15.23 14.72
CA SER A 218 2.12 -16.42 13.92
C SER A 218 2.39 -16.26 12.43
N LEU A 219 2.88 -15.09 11.99
CA LEU A 219 3.14 -14.82 10.58
C LEU A 219 4.23 -15.75 10.01
N PRO A 220 3.98 -16.37 8.85
CA PRO A 220 4.98 -17.18 8.19
C PRO A 220 6.13 -16.32 7.62
N GLU A 221 7.23 -16.96 7.29
CA GLU A 221 8.33 -16.35 6.55
C GLU A 221 7.89 -16.01 5.12
N ILE A 222 8.47 -14.94 4.57
CA ILE A 222 8.25 -14.48 3.19
C ILE A 222 9.56 -14.53 2.40
N HIS A 223 9.46 -14.75 1.10
CA HIS A 223 10.58 -14.65 0.18
C HIS A 223 10.75 -13.20 -0.26
N ALA A 224 11.72 -12.50 0.33
CA ALA A 224 11.87 -11.05 0.17
C ALA A 224 13.32 -10.57 0.30
N ASP A 225 13.57 -9.34 -0.16
CA ASP A 225 14.80 -8.60 0.08
C ASP A 225 14.66 -7.81 1.41
N ALA A 226 15.35 -8.28 2.45
CA ALA A 226 15.29 -7.71 3.80
C ALA A 226 15.78 -6.26 3.86
N ASP A 227 16.81 -5.90 3.08
CA ASP A 227 17.38 -4.55 3.07
C ASP A 227 16.44 -3.55 2.40
N ARG A 228 15.82 -3.97 1.29
CA ARG A 228 14.80 -3.17 0.58
C ARG A 228 13.57 -2.94 1.45
N LEU A 229 13.07 -3.98 2.11
CA LEU A 229 11.93 -3.84 3.05
C LEU A 229 12.31 -2.95 4.24
N THR A 230 13.51 -3.10 4.80
CA THR A 230 14.02 -2.21 5.85
C THR A 230 13.99 -0.75 5.38
N GLN A 231 14.47 -0.46 4.19
CA GLN A 231 14.50 0.89 3.64
C GLN A 231 13.08 1.44 3.42
N ALA A 232 12.17 0.62 2.86
CA ALA A 232 10.79 1.03 2.65
C ALA A 232 10.11 1.39 3.97
N ILE A 233 10.17 0.51 4.96
CA ILE A 233 9.53 0.71 6.26
C ILE A 233 10.18 1.89 7.01
N LEU A 234 11.52 2.06 6.92
CA LEU A 234 12.21 3.21 7.51
C LEU A 234 11.74 4.54 6.90
N ASN A 235 11.48 4.58 5.59
CA ASN A 235 10.92 5.77 4.94
C ASN A 235 9.53 6.11 5.49
N LEU A 236 8.68 5.10 5.75
CA LEU A 236 7.36 5.32 6.36
C LEU A 236 7.48 5.83 7.80
N VAL A 237 8.36 5.23 8.59
CA VAL A 237 8.60 5.66 9.99
C VAL A 237 9.19 7.06 10.04
N ARG A 238 10.17 7.39 9.19
CA ARG A 238 10.72 8.75 9.11
C ARG A 238 9.66 9.79 8.73
N ASN A 239 8.72 9.44 7.86
CA ASN A 239 7.59 10.32 7.56
C ASN A 239 6.73 10.60 8.79
N ALA A 240 6.47 9.60 9.62
CA ALA A 240 5.76 9.74 10.88
C ALA A 240 6.52 10.66 11.86
N LEU A 241 7.83 10.41 12.06
CA LEU A 241 8.70 11.26 12.91
C LEU A 241 8.69 12.73 12.43
N GLN A 242 8.79 12.92 11.13
CA GLN A 242 8.78 14.24 10.51
C GLN A 242 7.38 14.88 10.48
N ALA A 243 6.30 14.16 10.77
CA ALA A 243 4.95 14.70 10.94
C ALA A 243 4.66 15.14 12.39
N ASP A 244 5.70 15.28 13.21
CA ASP A 244 5.63 15.66 14.62
C ASP A 244 4.84 14.64 15.46
N ALA A 245 4.88 13.35 15.08
CA ALA A 245 4.28 12.29 15.85
C ALA A 245 5.00 12.09 17.18
N THR A 246 4.23 11.89 18.24
CA THR A 246 4.73 11.52 19.57
C THR A 246 4.63 10.01 19.83
N GLU A 247 3.85 9.32 19.00
CA GLU A 247 3.69 7.87 19.03
C GLU A 247 3.65 7.31 17.61
N VAL A 248 4.45 6.27 17.37
CA VAL A 248 4.43 5.48 16.14
C VAL A 248 4.26 4.02 16.50
N ARG A 249 3.26 3.37 15.94
CA ARG A 249 2.96 1.95 16.16
C ARG A 249 3.27 1.16 14.91
N LEU A 250 4.09 0.13 15.06
CA LEU A 250 4.41 -0.85 14.04
C LEU A 250 3.54 -2.08 14.27
N ARG A 251 2.62 -2.34 13.33
CA ARG A 251 1.65 -3.44 13.43
C ARG A 251 1.84 -4.42 12.30
N THR A 252 1.73 -5.71 12.60
CA THR A 252 1.71 -6.78 11.60
C THR A 252 0.48 -7.65 11.78
N ARG A 253 -0.14 -8.08 10.68
CA ARG A 253 -1.30 -9.00 10.67
C ARG A 253 -1.25 -9.90 9.45
N ALA A 254 -1.86 -11.08 9.57
CA ALA A 254 -2.18 -11.92 8.43
C ALA A 254 -3.46 -11.41 7.74
N GLU A 255 -3.45 -11.37 6.42
CA GLU A 255 -4.62 -11.09 5.59
C GLU A 255 -4.88 -12.25 4.65
N THR A 256 -6.06 -12.84 4.73
CA THR A 256 -6.46 -13.97 3.90
C THR A 256 -7.35 -13.54 2.76
N ASN A 257 -7.22 -14.24 1.60
CA ASN A 257 -8.07 -14.03 0.43
C ASN A 257 -8.11 -12.57 -0.05
N VAL A 258 -6.94 -11.94 -0.10
CA VAL A 258 -6.79 -10.53 -0.46
C VAL A 258 -6.50 -10.38 -1.95
N VAL A 259 -7.04 -9.33 -2.57
CA VAL A 259 -6.71 -8.93 -3.94
C VAL A 259 -5.68 -7.80 -3.89
N ILE A 260 -4.52 -8.00 -4.53
CA ILE A 260 -3.48 -6.99 -4.69
C ILE A 260 -3.34 -6.72 -6.19
N GLY A 261 -3.66 -5.49 -6.63
CA GLY A 261 -3.88 -5.22 -8.04
C GLY A 261 -4.99 -6.12 -8.59
N ASP A 262 -4.73 -6.84 -9.67
CA ASP A 262 -5.69 -7.78 -10.28
C ASP A 262 -5.50 -9.24 -9.83
N VAL A 263 -4.57 -9.50 -8.89
CA VAL A 263 -4.22 -10.85 -8.47
C VAL A 263 -4.79 -11.14 -7.09
N ALA A 264 -5.54 -12.25 -6.99
CA ALA A 264 -6.02 -12.75 -5.70
C ALA A 264 -4.95 -13.62 -5.04
N HIS A 265 -4.64 -13.31 -3.79
CA HIS A 265 -3.68 -14.05 -2.97
C HIS A 265 -4.40 -14.70 -1.80
N ARG A 266 -4.07 -15.97 -1.53
CA ARG A 266 -4.67 -16.70 -0.39
C ARG A 266 -4.26 -16.10 0.94
N LEU A 267 -3.01 -15.66 1.03
CA LEU A 267 -2.44 -15.07 2.22
C LEU A 267 -1.48 -13.95 1.86
N ALA A 268 -1.57 -12.85 2.59
CA ALA A 268 -0.64 -11.74 2.53
C ALA A 268 -0.28 -11.29 3.96
N ILE A 269 0.88 -10.69 4.10
CA ILE A 269 1.27 -10.01 5.34
C ILE A 269 0.94 -8.53 5.20
N ARG A 270 0.21 -8.00 6.17
CA ARG A 270 -0.06 -6.59 6.32
C ARG A 270 0.89 -6.00 7.36
N VAL A 271 1.70 -5.03 6.94
CA VAL A 271 2.54 -4.21 7.81
C VAL A 271 1.96 -2.80 7.84
N GLU A 272 1.66 -2.29 9.02
CA GLU A 272 1.14 -0.94 9.20
C GLU A 272 2.10 -0.10 10.02
N VAL A 273 2.35 1.12 9.54
CA VAL A 273 3.00 2.20 10.30
C VAL A 273 1.92 3.21 10.64
N ILE A 274 1.57 3.30 11.91
CA ILE A 274 0.48 4.12 12.44
C ILE A 274 1.09 5.24 13.27
N ASP A 275 0.75 6.48 12.98
CA ASP A 275 1.23 7.65 13.71
C ASP A 275 0.11 8.59 14.15
N ASN A 276 0.39 9.37 15.18
CA ASN A 276 -0.49 10.40 15.70
C ASN A 276 -0.05 11.83 15.32
N GLY A 277 0.70 11.97 14.21
CA GLY A 277 1.20 13.24 13.73
C GLY A 277 0.15 14.15 13.12
N ARG A 278 0.60 15.25 12.51
CA ARG A 278 -0.30 16.26 11.91
C ARG A 278 -1.13 15.77 10.73
N GLY A 279 -0.84 14.60 10.19
CA GLY A 279 -1.51 14.04 9.02
C GLY A 279 -0.95 14.55 7.69
N VAL A 280 -1.52 14.04 6.61
CA VAL A 280 -1.22 14.44 5.22
C VAL A 280 -2.20 15.55 4.81
N PRO A 281 -1.72 16.69 4.29
CA PRO A 281 -2.60 17.73 3.73
C PRO A 281 -3.44 17.17 2.56
N GLU A 282 -4.71 17.59 2.49
CA GLU A 282 -5.67 17.09 1.51
C GLU A 282 -5.20 17.34 0.07
N GLU A 283 -4.56 18.51 -0.16
CA GLU A 283 -4.01 18.91 -1.47
C GLU A 283 -2.86 17.99 -1.96
N LEU A 284 -2.19 17.30 -1.02
CA LEU A 284 -1.11 16.37 -1.33
C LEU A 284 -1.56 14.92 -1.38
N ALA A 285 -2.74 14.60 -0.86
CA ALA A 285 -3.22 13.24 -0.67
C ALA A 285 -3.16 12.40 -1.95
N GLU A 286 -3.59 12.94 -3.09
CA GLU A 286 -3.58 12.23 -4.38
C GLU A 286 -2.17 12.06 -4.98
N ARG A 287 -1.19 12.82 -4.49
CA ARG A 287 0.14 12.93 -5.11
C ARG A 287 1.29 12.55 -4.21
N ILE A 288 1.04 12.08 -2.98
CA ILE A 288 2.12 11.84 -2.00
C ILE A 288 3.10 10.74 -2.42
N PHE A 289 2.66 9.84 -3.31
CA PHE A 289 3.52 8.79 -3.86
C PHE A 289 4.27 9.21 -5.14
N LEU A 290 3.96 10.41 -5.67
CA LEU A 290 4.72 10.96 -6.78
C LEU A 290 6.12 11.37 -6.31
N PRO A 291 7.17 11.03 -7.05
CA PRO A 291 8.52 11.48 -6.73
C PRO A 291 8.60 13.01 -6.70
N LEU A 292 9.43 13.54 -5.80
CA LEU A 292 9.67 14.97 -5.58
C LEU A 292 8.46 15.74 -5.03
N VAL A 293 7.35 15.09 -4.73
CA VAL A 293 6.23 15.71 -4.03
C VAL A 293 6.52 15.73 -2.54
N THR A 294 6.54 16.93 -1.97
CA THR A 294 6.78 17.15 -0.55
C THR A 294 6.04 18.38 -0.06
N GLY A 295 5.48 18.32 1.12
CA GLY A 295 4.91 19.48 1.82
C GLY A 295 5.92 20.16 2.77
N ARG A 296 7.23 19.88 2.64
CA ARG A 296 8.29 20.36 3.55
C ARG A 296 9.44 20.97 2.76
N ALA A 297 10.00 22.07 3.27
CA ALA A 297 11.13 22.75 2.60
C ALA A 297 12.39 21.88 2.48
N GLU A 298 12.65 21.00 3.47
CA GLU A 298 13.83 20.11 3.49
C GLU A 298 13.52 18.68 3.01
N GLY A 299 12.27 18.40 2.66
CA GLY A 299 11.84 17.09 2.19
C GLY A 299 12.30 16.80 0.76
N THR A 300 12.83 15.60 0.52
CA THR A 300 13.24 15.20 -0.84
C THR A 300 12.05 14.74 -1.70
N GLY A 301 10.91 14.42 -1.09
CA GLY A 301 9.73 13.86 -1.77
C GLY A 301 9.95 12.48 -2.39
N LEU A 302 11.01 11.76 -2.03
CA LEU A 302 11.38 10.47 -2.63
C LEU A 302 11.03 9.27 -1.76
N GLY A 303 10.92 9.46 -0.44
CA GLY A 303 10.78 8.34 0.50
C GLY A 303 9.56 7.47 0.25
N LEU A 304 8.38 8.08 0.02
CA LEU A 304 7.14 7.36 -0.24
C LEU A 304 7.11 6.70 -1.62
N ALA A 305 7.65 7.37 -2.64
CA ALA A 305 7.77 6.79 -3.98
C ALA A 305 8.66 5.54 -3.98
N LEU A 306 9.79 5.58 -3.25
CA LEU A 306 10.68 4.43 -3.08
C LEU A 306 10.01 3.31 -2.28
N ALA A 307 9.29 3.62 -1.21
CA ALA A 307 8.55 2.62 -0.45
C ALA A 307 7.48 1.93 -1.31
N GLN A 308 6.77 2.68 -2.16
CA GLN A 308 5.80 2.13 -3.10
C GLN A 308 6.46 1.24 -4.16
N GLN A 309 7.64 1.64 -4.67
CA GLN A 309 8.39 0.84 -5.61
C GLN A 309 8.81 -0.51 -4.99
N VAL A 310 9.34 -0.49 -3.76
CA VAL A 310 9.69 -1.72 -3.04
C VAL A 310 8.47 -2.62 -2.83
N ALA A 311 7.31 -2.06 -2.48
CA ALA A 311 6.08 -2.83 -2.38
C ALA A 311 5.76 -3.57 -3.69
N ARG A 312 5.83 -2.88 -4.83
CA ARG A 312 5.57 -3.48 -6.16
C ARG A 312 6.60 -4.54 -6.55
N GLU A 313 7.89 -4.32 -6.26
CA GLU A 313 8.95 -5.30 -6.53
C GLU A 313 8.75 -6.61 -5.79
N HIS A 314 8.06 -6.55 -4.64
CA HIS A 314 7.64 -7.72 -3.86
C HIS A 314 6.23 -8.22 -4.22
N GLY A 315 5.64 -7.76 -5.34
CA GLY A 315 4.29 -8.12 -5.76
C GLY A 315 3.19 -7.60 -4.83
N GLY A 316 3.54 -6.69 -3.94
CA GLY A 316 2.67 -6.10 -2.95
C GLY A 316 2.11 -4.74 -3.34
N SER A 317 1.47 -4.08 -2.39
CA SER A 317 0.95 -2.72 -2.54
C SER A 317 1.24 -1.89 -1.31
N LEU A 318 1.34 -0.57 -1.51
CA LEU A 318 1.45 0.41 -0.43
C LEU A 318 0.29 1.39 -0.56
N SER A 319 -0.47 1.55 0.50
CA SER A 319 -1.58 2.48 0.61
C SER A 319 -1.45 3.33 1.88
N PHE A 320 -2.23 4.40 1.98
CA PHE A 320 -2.28 5.18 3.21
C PHE A 320 -3.69 5.69 3.51
N ARG A 321 -3.88 6.06 4.76
CA ARG A 321 -5.05 6.79 5.24
C ARG A 321 -4.58 7.83 6.23
N SER A 322 -5.10 9.02 6.14
CA SER A 322 -4.64 10.10 7.00
C SER A 322 -5.75 11.06 7.38
N ARG A 323 -5.77 11.40 8.65
CA ARG A 323 -6.45 12.56 9.23
C ARG A 323 -5.54 13.16 10.28
N ARG A 324 -5.81 14.36 10.69
CA ARG A 324 -5.03 15.00 11.76
C ARG A 324 -5.06 14.15 13.03
N GLY A 325 -3.88 13.83 13.55
CA GLY A 325 -3.73 12.99 14.73
C GLY A 325 -3.82 11.49 14.49
N HIS A 326 -3.99 11.04 13.24
CA HIS A 326 -4.02 9.62 12.92
C HIS A 326 -3.72 9.36 11.44
N THR A 327 -2.52 8.86 11.16
CA THR A 327 -2.10 8.40 9.83
C THR A 327 -1.73 6.94 9.88
N VAL A 328 -2.13 6.19 8.88
CA VAL A 328 -1.82 4.76 8.71
C VAL A 328 -1.27 4.55 7.31
N PHE A 329 -0.02 4.14 7.21
CA PHE A 329 0.54 3.57 5.99
C PHE A 329 0.44 2.06 6.06
N THR A 330 -0.13 1.44 5.04
CA THR A 330 -0.35 -0.02 4.96
C THR A 330 0.44 -0.60 3.80
N LEU A 331 1.40 -1.45 4.12
CA LEU A 331 2.16 -2.26 3.17
C LEU A 331 1.59 -3.68 3.18
N LEU A 332 1.11 -4.14 2.03
CA LEU A 332 0.64 -5.51 1.81
C LEU A 332 1.69 -6.27 1.00
N LEU A 333 2.11 -7.41 1.52
CA LEU A 333 3.09 -8.29 0.89
C LEU A 333 2.46 -9.67 0.69
N PRO A 334 2.23 -10.13 -0.55
CA PRO A 334 1.71 -11.47 -0.77
C PRO A 334 2.74 -12.51 -0.37
N LEU A 335 2.28 -13.60 0.21
CA LEU A 335 3.10 -14.79 0.26
C LEU A 335 3.18 -15.36 -1.15
N SER A 336 4.40 -15.51 -1.68
CA SER A 336 4.61 -16.02 -3.03
C SER A 336 3.79 -17.30 -3.23
N ARG A 337 3.18 -17.44 -4.41
CA ARG A 337 2.50 -18.66 -4.81
C ARG A 337 3.40 -19.85 -4.46
N ASP A 338 2.85 -20.80 -3.72
CA ASP A 338 3.42 -22.14 -3.62
C ASP A 338 3.83 -22.63 -5.00
N ALA A 339 5.13 -22.67 -5.24
CA ALA A 339 5.67 -23.58 -6.20
C ALA A 339 5.44 -24.98 -5.63
N GLY A 340 4.33 -25.63 -6.07
CA GLY A 340 4.15 -27.04 -5.85
C GLY A 340 3.06 -27.47 -4.86
N PHE A 341 1.79 -27.25 -5.19
CA PHE A 341 0.81 -28.31 -5.12
C PHE A 341 0.48 -28.70 -6.56
N GLY A 342 1.40 -29.39 -7.19
CA GLY A 342 1.10 -30.24 -8.31
C GLY A 342 0.11 -31.29 -7.81
N ILE A 343 -1.14 -31.17 -8.22
CA ILE A 343 -2.03 -32.33 -8.29
C ILE A 343 -1.28 -33.29 -9.24
N GLY A 344 -0.69 -34.32 -8.68
CA GLY A 344 -0.14 -35.41 -9.44
C GLY A 344 -1.26 -36.02 -10.24
N ASP A 345 -1.30 -35.71 -11.54
CA ASP A 345 -1.95 -36.56 -12.52
C ASP A 345 -1.24 -37.92 -12.48
N SER A 346 -1.80 -38.83 -11.68
CA SER A 346 -1.51 -40.24 -11.82
C SER A 346 -2.17 -40.70 -13.13
N GLU A 347 -1.53 -40.41 -14.26
CA GLU A 347 -1.77 -41.21 -15.45
C GLU A 347 -1.32 -42.66 -15.13
N GLY A 348 -2.32 -43.49 -14.98
CA GLY A 348 -2.14 -44.90 -14.92
C GLY A 348 -1.53 -45.40 -16.22
N ASP A 349 -0.32 -45.86 -16.15
CA ASP A 349 0.28 -46.71 -17.19
C ASP A 349 -0.37 -48.08 -17.11
N ALA A 350 -1.36 -48.28 -18.00
CA ALA A 350 -1.93 -49.59 -18.31
C ALA A 350 -1.37 -50.03 -19.66
N SER A 351 -0.27 -50.77 -19.64
CA SER A 351 0.18 -51.51 -20.81
C SER A 351 0.94 -52.80 -20.42
N ALA A 352 0.38 -53.91 -20.87
CA ALA A 352 0.87 -55.27 -21.06
C ALA A 352 0.92 -56.18 -19.83
#